data_bd0e0dd4b0549ec0ecc0cdd8e5b6173a
#
_entry.id   bd0e0dd4b0549ec0ecc0cdd8e5b6173a
#
_cell.length_a   1.000
_cell.length_b   1.000
_cell.length_c   1.000
_cell.angle_alpha   90.00
_cell.angle_beta   90.00
_cell.angle_gamma   90.00
#
_symmetry.space_group_name_H-M   'P 1'
#
loop_
_entity.id
_entity.type
_entity.pdbx_description
1 polymer ?
#
loop_
_entity_poly.entity_id
_entity_poly.type
_entity_poly.pdbx_seq_one_letter_code
_entity_poly.pdbx_strand_id
1 'polypeptide(L)'
;MLGAWIPVFCAYIRFAMTRQQVLDLYFMDARSKLIDLAAFIDRVERAEGKEDFRMTSFRRAISHLSQAQPEKARQVLLAFSDPTPEPIAAATTKAACGAWSGEG
;
A
#
# COMPACT_ATOMS: atom_id res chain seq x y z
N MET A 1 42.18 8.08 2.44
CA MET A 1 41.06 8.62 2.42
C MET A 1 39.88 7.79 2.51
N LEU A 2 39.07 8.19 3.34
CA LEU A 2 37.91 7.42 3.64
C LEU A 2 36.92 7.40 2.55
N GLY A 3 36.94 8.38 1.74
CA GLY A 3 35.97 8.51 0.72
C GLY A 3 35.97 7.40 -0.28
N ALA A 4 37.08 6.74 -0.46
CA ALA A 4 37.12 5.68 -1.41
C ALA A 4 36.47 4.42 -0.89
N TRP A 5 36.36 4.31 0.41
CA TRP A 5 35.92 3.10 1.01
C TRP A 5 34.48 2.99 1.19
N ILE A 6 33.89 4.08 1.44
CA ILE A 6 32.53 4.18 1.65
C ILE A 6 31.68 3.95 0.45
N PRO A 7 32.20 4.02 -0.77
CA PRO A 7 31.37 4.05 -1.95
C PRO A 7 30.41 2.90 -2.11
N VAL A 8 30.72 1.73 -1.66
CA VAL A 8 29.80 0.66 -1.87
C VAL A 8 28.55 0.89 -1.06
N PHE A 9 28.74 1.19 0.20
CA PHE A 9 27.63 1.44 1.08
C PHE A 9 27.02 2.80 0.79
N CYS A 10 27.83 3.78 0.60
CA CYS A 10 27.35 5.10 0.26
C CYS A 10 26.72 5.17 -1.10
N ALA A 11 27.20 4.39 -2.03
CA ALA A 11 26.58 4.35 -3.34
C ALA A 11 25.18 3.77 -3.25
N TYR A 12 25.00 2.79 -2.40
CA TYR A 12 23.70 2.24 -2.17
C TYR A 12 22.75 3.30 -1.62
N ILE A 13 23.24 4.11 -0.67
CA ILE A 13 22.45 5.18 -0.10
C ILE A 13 22.27 6.31 -1.07
N ARG A 14 23.27 6.58 -1.87
CA ARG A 14 23.24 7.67 -2.82
C ARG A 14 22.30 7.47 -3.96
N PHE A 15 21.91 6.25 -4.23
CA PHE A 15 20.88 6.03 -5.21
C PHE A 15 19.53 6.41 -4.69
N ALA A 16 19.44 6.70 -3.39
CA ALA A 16 18.21 7.25 -2.86
C ALA A 16 18.03 8.65 -3.46
N MET A 17 16.94 8.86 -4.12
CA MET A 17 16.64 10.11 -4.79
C MET A 17 16.27 11.19 -3.77
N THR A 18 16.51 12.42 -4.12
CA THR A 18 15.98 13.52 -3.32
C THR A 18 14.46 13.57 -3.48
N ARG A 19 13.80 14.27 -2.58
CA ARG A 19 12.35 14.43 -2.69
C ARG A 19 11.95 15.08 -4.01
N GLN A 20 12.74 16.08 -4.44
CA GLN A 20 12.44 16.75 -5.69
C GLN A 20 12.55 15.80 -6.87
N GLN A 21 13.56 14.94 -6.86
CA GLN A 21 13.72 13.95 -7.93
C GLN A 21 12.59 12.94 -7.94
N VAL A 22 12.15 12.51 -6.76
CA VAL A 22 11.01 11.59 -6.66
C VAL A 22 9.76 12.26 -7.20
N LEU A 23 9.52 13.49 -6.81
CA LEU A 23 8.36 14.23 -7.27
C LEU A 23 8.40 14.44 -8.78
N ASP A 24 9.56 14.79 -9.30
CA ASP A 24 9.69 15.03 -10.74
C ASP A 24 9.39 13.76 -11.54
N LEU A 25 9.81 12.63 -11.01
CA LEU A 25 9.68 11.37 -11.75
C LEU A 25 8.32 10.70 -11.56
N TYR A 26 7.77 10.74 -10.37
CA TYR A 26 6.61 9.93 -10.03
C TYR A 26 5.32 10.69 -9.77
N PHE A 27 5.35 12.00 -9.64
CA PHE A 27 4.17 12.72 -9.19
C PHE A 27 2.97 12.53 -10.11
N MET A 28 3.17 12.62 -11.42
CA MET A 28 2.05 12.51 -12.35
C MET A 28 1.40 11.13 -12.29
N ASP A 29 2.22 10.11 -12.15
CA ASP A 29 1.70 8.75 -12.00
C ASP A 29 0.94 8.59 -10.68
N ALA A 30 1.51 9.09 -9.59
CA ALA A 30 0.86 9.02 -8.29
C ALA A 30 -0.46 9.82 -8.30
N ARG A 31 -0.46 10.98 -8.93
CA ARG A 31 -1.65 11.78 -9.05
C ARG A 31 -2.75 11.01 -9.80
N SER A 32 -2.38 10.39 -10.90
CA SER A 32 -3.32 9.60 -11.68
C SER A 32 -3.93 8.47 -10.87
N LYS A 33 -3.09 7.78 -10.11
CA LYS A 33 -3.56 6.67 -9.27
C LYS A 33 -4.50 7.17 -8.17
N LEU A 34 -4.21 8.32 -7.60
CA LEU A 34 -5.08 8.88 -6.57
C LEU A 34 -6.44 9.26 -7.14
N ILE A 35 -6.45 9.83 -8.33
CA ILE A 35 -7.71 10.17 -9.01
C ILE A 35 -8.50 8.90 -9.29
N ASP A 36 -7.83 7.85 -9.74
CA ASP A 36 -8.48 6.56 -9.99
C ASP A 36 -9.09 5.98 -8.72
N LEU A 37 -8.38 6.10 -7.60
CA LEU A 37 -8.90 5.63 -6.32
C LEU A 37 -10.12 6.42 -5.90
N ALA A 38 -10.09 7.73 -6.07
CA ALA A 38 -11.23 8.57 -5.75
C ALA A 38 -12.44 8.19 -6.60
N ALA A 39 -12.21 7.95 -7.88
CA ALA A 39 -13.29 7.53 -8.78
C ALA A 39 -13.86 6.18 -8.38
N PHE A 40 -13.00 5.27 -7.95
CA PHE A 40 -13.45 3.98 -7.46
C PHE A 40 -14.35 4.13 -6.23
N ILE A 41 -13.95 4.96 -5.29
CA ILE A 41 -14.75 5.20 -4.09
C ILE A 41 -16.09 5.81 -4.48
N ASP A 42 -16.09 6.75 -5.40
CA ASP A 42 -17.35 7.35 -5.88
C ASP A 42 -18.28 6.29 -6.47
N ARG A 43 -17.73 5.36 -7.23
CA ARG A 43 -18.55 4.30 -7.81
C ARG A 43 -19.16 3.41 -6.76
N VAL A 44 -18.37 3.06 -5.75
CA VAL A 44 -18.88 2.25 -4.65
C VAL A 44 -20.01 2.98 -3.92
N GLU A 45 -19.80 4.26 -3.66
CA GLU A 45 -20.78 5.03 -2.89
C GLU A 45 -22.07 5.30 -3.66
N ARG A 46 -22.00 5.34 -4.98
CA ARG A 46 -23.22 5.53 -5.80
C ARG A 46 -23.95 4.23 -6.06
N ALA A 47 -23.30 3.10 -5.91
CA ALA A 47 -23.92 1.81 -6.18
C ALA A 47 -24.85 1.41 -5.06
N GLU A 48 -25.83 0.60 -5.40
CA GLU A 48 -26.76 0.11 -4.40
C GLU A 48 -26.17 -1.08 -3.64
N GLY A 49 -26.62 -1.26 -2.42
CA GLY A 49 -26.19 -2.37 -1.60
C GLY A 49 -25.27 -1.94 -0.49
N LYS A 50 -24.79 -2.91 0.24
CA LYS A 50 -23.91 -2.67 1.38
C LYS A 50 -22.47 -2.90 0.99
N GLU A 51 -21.58 -2.12 1.57
CA GLU A 51 -20.16 -2.35 1.45
C GLU A 51 -19.78 -3.59 2.24
N ASP A 52 -18.82 -4.33 1.74
CA ASP A 52 -18.34 -5.51 2.43
C ASP A 52 -16.99 -5.26 3.10
N PHE A 53 -16.37 -6.35 3.60
CA PHE A 53 -15.09 -6.27 4.30
C PHE A 53 -13.98 -5.67 3.44
N ARG A 54 -14.08 -5.78 2.12
CA ARG A 54 -13.05 -5.21 1.25
C ARG A 54 -13.00 -3.70 1.38
N MET A 55 -14.18 -3.05 1.43
CA MET A 55 -14.21 -1.61 1.60
C MET A 55 -13.80 -1.17 3.01
N THR A 56 -14.12 -1.96 4.01
CA THR A 56 -13.65 -1.70 5.36
C THR A 56 -12.12 -1.68 5.40
N SER A 57 -11.50 -2.69 4.82
CA SER A 57 -10.04 -2.77 4.73
C SER A 57 -9.47 -1.64 3.89
N PHE A 58 -10.14 -1.32 2.79
CA PHE A 58 -9.68 -0.27 1.89
C PHE A 58 -9.66 1.09 2.60
N ARG A 59 -10.72 1.41 3.34
CA ARG A 59 -10.78 2.68 4.07
C ARG A 59 -9.74 2.73 5.17
N ARG A 60 -9.50 1.61 5.84
CA ARG A 60 -8.42 1.54 6.83
C ARG A 60 -7.07 1.78 6.17
N ALA A 61 -6.84 1.15 5.01
CA ALA A 61 -5.60 1.32 4.28
C ALA A 61 -5.38 2.78 3.87
N ILE A 62 -6.42 3.44 3.40
CA ILE A 62 -6.34 4.84 3.01
C ILE A 62 -5.91 5.71 4.18
N SER A 63 -6.39 5.41 5.38
CA SER A 63 -6.07 6.22 6.54
C SER A 63 -4.58 6.25 6.82
N HIS A 64 -3.85 5.20 6.44
CA HIS A 64 -2.41 5.16 6.63
C HIS A 64 -1.65 6.13 5.73
N LEU A 65 -2.26 6.55 4.64
CA LEU A 65 -1.57 7.40 3.67
C LEU A 65 -1.30 8.81 4.21
N SER A 66 -2.16 9.29 5.08
CA SER A 66 -2.03 10.64 5.63
C SER A 66 -1.41 10.68 7.02
N GLN A 67 -1.08 9.53 7.58
CA GLN A 67 -0.46 9.49 8.89
C GLN A 67 1.03 9.78 8.80
N ALA A 68 1.59 10.26 9.89
CA ALA A 68 2.98 10.65 9.93
C ALA A 68 3.94 9.47 10.14
N GLN A 69 3.46 8.25 9.96
CA GLN A 69 4.27 7.07 10.17
C GLN A 69 5.04 6.70 8.90
N PRO A 70 6.25 6.16 9.04
CA PRO A 70 6.99 5.70 7.88
C PRO A 70 6.45 4.38 7.35
N GLU A 71 6.98 3.95 6.22
CA GLU A 71 6.63 2.67 5.62
C GLU A 71 5.15 2.54 5.32
N LYS A 72 4.60 3.56 4.69
CA LYS A 72 3.18 3.60 4.38
C LYS A 72 2.74 2.45 3.48
N ALA A 73 3.57 2.08 2.51
CA ALA A 73 3.22 0.97 1.62
C ALA A 73 3.07 -0.33 2.40
N ARG A 74 3.94 -0.54 3.39
CA ARG A 74 3.83 -1.72 4.23
C ARG A 74 2.56 -1.68 5.06
N GLN A 75 2.23 -0.53 5.62
CA GLN A 75 1.02 -0.38 6.42
C GLN A 75 -0.24 -0.65 5.59
N VAL A 76 -0.26 -0.15 4.38
CA VAL A 76 -1.38 -0.40 3.47
C VAL A 76 -1.50 -1.88 3.14
N LEU A 77 -0.37 -2.51 2.84
CA LEU A 77 -0.36 -3.93 2.52
C LEU A 77 -0.88 -4.76 3.71
N LEU A 78 -0.43 -4.41 4.92
CA LEU A 78 -0.86 -5.12 6.12
C LEU A 78 -2.35 -4.93 6.40
N ALA A 79 -2.92 -3.80 6.01
CA ALA A 79 -4.34 -3.57 6.20
C ALA A 79 -5.20 -4.56 5.41
N PHE A 80 -4.66 -5.09 4.32
CA PHE A 80 -5.39 -6.08 3.52
C PHE A 80 -5.02 -7.52 3.85
N SER A 81 -4.03 -7.72 4.71
CA SER A 81 -3.47 -9.04 4.93
C SER A 81 -4.13 -9.76 6.09
N ASP A 82 -4.09 -11.08 6.03
CA ASP A 82 -4.52 -11.94 7.11
C ASP A 82 -3.50 -11.82 8.24
N PRO A 83 -3.91 -11.45 9.45
CA PRO A 83 -2.98 -11.31 10.57
C PRO A 83 -2.56 -12.62 11.20
N THR A 84 -3.15 -13.75 10.81
CA THR A 84 -2.79 -15.03 11.43
C THR A 84 -1.36 -15.40 11.08
N PRO A 85 -0.58 -15.81 12.09
CA PRO A 85 0.85 -16.10 11.85
C PRO A 85 1.09 -17.45 11.20
N GLU A 86 0.13 -18.37 11.25
CA GLU A 86 0.31 -19.71 10.72
C GLU A 86 -0.50 -19.92 9.47
N PRO A 87 0.09 -20.57 8.46
CA PRO A 87 -0.66 -20.87 7.25
C PRO A 87 -1.73 -21.93 7.53
N ILE A 88 -2.82 -21.85 6.80
CA ILE A 88 -3.85 -22.88 6.89
C ILE A 88 -3.39 -24.13 6.14
N ALA A 89 -3.91 -25.27 6.58
CA ALA A 89 -3.48 -26.54 5.99
C ALA A 89 -3.95 -26.67 4.55
N ALA A 90 -5.09 -26.12 4.24
CA ALA A 90 -5.60 -26.18 2.87
C ALA A 90 -6.54 -25.01 2.67
N ALA A 91 -6.56 -24.53 1.46
CA ALA A 91 -7.50 -23.48 1.10
C ALA A 91 -8.90 -24.05 1.05
N THR A 92 -9.80 -23.45 1.79
CA THR A 92 -11.17 -23.90 1.85
C THR A 92 -12.10 -23.05 1.03
N THR A 93 -11.60 -21.94 0.50
CA THR A 93 -12.42 -21.04 -0.25
C THR A 93 -11.77 -20.75 -1.59
N LYS A 94 -12.49 -20.04 -2.40
CA LYS A 94 -11.98 -19.66 -3.70
C LYS A 94 -10.82 -18.68 -3.58
N ALA A 95 -10.31 -18.28 -4.72
CA ALA A 95 -9.13 -17.48 -4.82
C ALA A 95 -9.18 -16.21 -3.98
N ALA A 96 -8.02 -15.68 -3.67
CA ALA A 96 -7.89 -14.46 -2.90
C ALA A 96 -8.61 -13.31 -3.57
N CYS A 97 -9.22 -12.47 -2.77
CA CYS A 97 -9.99 -11.33 -3.26
C CYS A 97 -9.34 -9.99 -2.94
N GLY A 98 -8.11 -10.01 -2.44
CA GLY A 98 -7.37 -8.80 -2.19
C GLY A 98 -7.48 -8.25 -0.77
N ALA A 99 -8.35 -8.82 0.05
CA ALA A 99 -8.47 -8.41 1.44
C ALA A 99 -8.88 -9.58 2.30
N TRP A 100 -8.38 -9.59 3.52
CA TRP A 100 -8.76 -10.62 4.48
C TRP A 100 -10.16 -10.36 4.99
N SER A 101 -10.98 -11.40 4.99
CA SER A 101 -12.40 -11.27 5.31
C SER A 101 -12.70 -11.17 6.80
N GLY A 102 -11.72 -11.42 7.62
CA GLY A 102 -11.95 -11.47 9.05
C GLY A 102 -12.30 -12.85 9.57
N GLU A 103 -12.37 -13.83 8.69
CA GLU A 103 -12.68 -15.21 9.05
C GLU A 103 -11.45 -16.07 8.95
N GLY A 104 -11.18 -16.83 9.96
CA GLY A 104 -9.99 -17.64 10.04
C GLY A 104 -9.95 -18.84 9.14
#